data_a0321c4e4e5ef9c105171c9e5fbc6a00
#
_entry.id   a0321c4e4e5ef9c105171c9e5fbc6a00
#
_cell.length_a   1.000
_cell.length_b   1.000
_cell.length_c   1.000
_cell.angle_alpha   90.00
_cell.angle_beta   90.00
_cell.angle_gamma   90.00
#
_symmetry.space_group_name_H-M   'P 1'
#
loop_
_entity.id
_entity.type
_entity.pdbx_description
1 polymer ?
#
loop_
_entity_poly.entity_id
_entity_poly.type
_entity_poly.pdbx_seq_one_letter_code
_entity_poly.pdbx_strand_id
1 'polypeptide(L)'
;MTDRIEKRIELKASISRVWRAVTDYREFGEWFRVKLDGPFVQGQVSRGQITYPGYEHLKWEAVVEKMEPERLFSFTWPHPKSLDKAEYALGDHSKDPTTLVEFRLEKTATGTLLVLTESGFDNIPGDFRLEAFRRNEGGWAEQMKNIERYFAKAA
;
A
#
# COMPACT_ATOMS: atom_id res chain seq x y z
N MET A 1 7.20 16.59 13.47
CA MET A 1 6.47 15.59 12.67
C MET A 1 7.49 14.74 11.91
N THR A 2 7.33 13.45 11.96
CA THR A 2 8.16 12.56 11.15
C THR A 2 7.59 12.51 9.73
N ASP A 3 8.44 12.23 8.76
CA ASP A 3 8.00 12.04 7.37
C ASP A 3 7.71 10.57 7.05
N ARG A 4 7.52 9.75 8.07
CA ARG A 4 7.43 8.31 7.96
C ARG A 4 6.26 7.74 8.76
N ILE A 5 5.48 6.88 8.14
CA ILE A 5 4.45 6.08 8.80
C ILE A 5 5.04 4.69 9.04
N GLU A 6 4.80 4.14 10.21
CA GLU A 6 5.17 2.75 10.51
C GLU A 6 4.01 2.06 11.22
N LYS A 7 3.64 0.88 10.72
CA LYS A 7 2.63 0.02 11.32
C LYS A 7 3.21 -1.39 11.44
N ARG A 8 2.92 -2.04 12.56
CA ARG A 8 3.41 -3.40 12.85
C ARG A 8 2.25 -4.27 13.26
N ILE A 9 2.14 -5.45 12.67
CA ILE A 9 1.19 -6.47 13.11
C ILE A 9 1.84 -7.83 13.05
N GLU A 10 1.47 -8.71 14.00
CA GLU A 10 1.85 -10.10 13.93
C GLU A 10 0.68 -10.91 13.37
N LEU A 11 0.97 -11.70 12.34
CA LEU A 11 -0.01 -12.57 11.71
C LEU A 11 0.34 -14.02 12.05
N LYS A 12 -0.66 -14.79 12.47
CA LYS A 12 -0.47 -16.20 12.82
C LYS A 12 -0.49 -17.06 11.56
N ALA A 13 0.50 -16.85 10.71
CA ALA A 13 0.66 -17.57 9.45
C ALA A 13 2.14 -17.63 9.12
N SER A 14 2.52 -18.62 8.31
CA SER A 14 3.91 -18.78 7.88
C SER A 14 4.38 -17.58 7.04
N ILE A 15 5.67 -17.35 7.03
CA ILE A 15 6.24 -16.23 6.26
C ILE A 15 5.93 -16.37 4.76
N SER A 16 5.92 -17.58 4.22
CA SER A 16 5.57 -17.79 2.81
C SER A 16 4.11 -17.50 2.55
N ARG A 17 3.22 -17.79 3.51
CA ARG A 17 1.80 -17.48 3.37
C ARG A 17 1.55 -15.96 3.40
N VAL A 18 2.22 -15.25 4.30
CA VAL A 18 2.12 -13.78 4.38
C VAL A 18 2.72 -13.14 3.14
N TRP A 19 3.86 -13.64 2.69
CA TRP A 19 4.48 -13.16 1.45
C TRP A 19 3.53 -13.25 0.26
N ARG A 20 2.82 -14.36 0.13
CA ARG A 20 1.85 -14.53 -0.94
C ARG A 20 0.71 -13.51 -0.83
N ALA A 21 0.21 -13.26 0.37
CA ALA A 21 -0.88 -12.30 0.55
C ALA A 21 -0.49 -10.88 0.16
N VAL A 22 0.78 -10.48 0.34
CA VAL A 22 1.22 -9.12 -0.01
C VAL A 22 1.74 -9.01 -1.44
N THR A 23 2.12 -10.11 -2.10
CA THR A 23 2.73 -10.06 -3.43
C THR A 23 1.90 -10.70 -4.55
N ASP A 24 0.98 -11.60 -4.21
CA ASP A 24 0.05 -12.12 -5.21
C ASP A 24 -0.99 -11.05 -5.49
N TYR A 25 -1.12 -10.65 -6.75
CA TYR A 25 -1.95 -9.49 -7.10
C TYR A 25 -3.44 -9.70 -6.81
N ARG A 26 -3.91 -10.94 -6.83
CA ARG A 26 -5.30 -11.26 -6.54
C ARG A 26 -5.57 -11.20 -5.05
N GLU A 27 -4.68 -11.76 -4.24
CA GLU A 27 -4.81 -11.72 -2.79
C GLU A 27 -4.64 -10.29 -2.25
N PHE A 28 -3.62 -9.58 -2.73
CA PHE A 28 -3.41 -8.18 -2.39
C PHE A 28 -4.67 -7.36 -2.72
N GLY A 29 -5.22 -7.57 -3.90
CA GLY A 29 -6.42 -6.86 -4.34
C GLY A 29 -7.62 -7.13 -3.44
N GLU A 30 -7.74 -8.32 -2.90
CA GLU A 30 -8.85 -8.69 -2.04
C GLU A 30 -8.82 -7.95 -0.69
N TRP A 31 -7.67 -7.96 0.00
CA TRP A 31 -7.62 -7.29 1.31
C TRP A 31 -7.42 -5.78 1.20
N PHE A 32 -6.66 -5.32 0.21
CA PHE A 32 -6.42 -3.90 0.00
C PHE A 32 -7.62 -3.19 -0.63
N ARG A 33 -8.45 -3.93 -1.34
CA ARG A 33 -9.61 -3.46 -2.10
C ARG A 33 -9.20 -2.65 -3.32
N VAL A 34 -8.47 -3.33 -4.18
CA VAL A 34 -8.06 -2.84 -5.49
C VAL A 34 -8.17 -3.97 -6.50
N LYS A 35 -8.66 -3.67 -7.69
CA LYS A 35 -8.65 -4.62 -8.80
C LYS A 35 -7.43 -4.33 -9.65
N LEU A 36 -6.43 -5.18 -9.55
CA LEU A 36 -5.18 -5.02 -10.27
C LEU A 36 -5.27 -5.66 -11.66
N ASP A 37 -4.64 -5.03 -12.64
CA ASP A 37 -4.70 -5.49 -14.03
C ASP A 37 -3.85 -6.75 -14.28
N GLY A 38 -2.86 -7.00 -13.45
CA GLY A 38 -1.99 -8.15 -13.58
C GLY A 38 -0.98 -8.25 -12.44
N PRO A 39 -0.09 -9.24 -12.49
CA PRO A 39 0.89 -9.48 -11.43
C PRO A 39 1.86 -8.32 -11.23
N PHE A 40 2.34 -8.18 -9.98
CA PHE A 40 3.46 -7.30 -9.69
C PHE A 40 4.73 -7.84 -10.31
N VAL A 41 5.47 -6.98 -11.01
CA VAL A 41 6.77 -7.32 -11.60
C VAL A 41 7.78 -6.24 -11.22
N GLN A 42 8.89 -6.66 -10.61
CA GLN A 42 9.91 -5.72 -10.17
C GLN A 42 10.38 -4.83 -11.32
N GLY A 43 10.43 -3.53 -11.06
CA GLY A 43 10.84 -2.53 -12.05
C GLY A 43 9.73 -2.07 -12.98
N GLN A 44 8.52 -2.62 -12.87
CA GLN A 44 7.42 -2.27 -13.76
C GLN A 44 6.30 -1.54 -13.04
N VAL A 45 5.50 -0.82 -13.83
CA VAL A 45 4.33 -0.11 -13.33
C VAL A 45 3.19 -1.11 -13.13
N SER A 46 2.57 -1.07 -11.95
CA SER A 46 1.35 -1.80 -11.62
C SER A 46 0.17 -0.84 -11.76
N ARG A 47 -0.88 -1.27 -12.44
CA ARG A 47 -2.09 -0.48 -12.64
C ARG A 47 -3.32 -1.24 -12.21
N GLY A 48 -4.35 -0.47 -11.82
CA GLY A 48 -5.60 -1.06 -11.41
C GLY A 48 -6.62 0.00 -11.04
N GLN A 49 -7.71 -0.46 -10.43
CA GLN A 49 -8.82 0.39 -10.03
C GLN A 49 -9.13 0.14 -8.57
N ILE A 50 -9.20 1.22 -7.78
CA ILE A 50 -9.60 1.11 -6.37
C ILE A 50 -11.06 0.66 -6.30
N THR A 51 -11.33 -0.31 -5.44
CA THR A 51 -12.68 -0.83 -5.21
C THR A 51 -13.20 -0.51 -3.81
N TYR A 52 -12.44 0.24 -3.02
CA TYR A 52 -12.85 0.66 -1.69
C TYR A 52 -14.07 1.59 -1.80
N PRO A 53 -15.16 1.31 -1.05
CA PRO A 53 -16.39 2.11 -1.15
C PRO A 53 -16.14 3.61 -0.90
N GLY A 54 -16.60 4.44 -1.83
CA GLY A 54 -16.41 5.89 -1.79
C GLY A 54 -15.18 6.38 -2.53
N TYR A 55 -14.27 5.48 -2.92
CA TYR A 55 -13.01 5.83 -3.58
C TYR A 55 -12.85 5.17 -4.95
N GLU A 56 -13.94 4.65 -5.52
CA GLU A 56 -13.89 3.89 -6.78
C GLU A 56 -13.46 4.73 -7.98
N HIS A 57 -13.49 6.05 -7.87
CA HIS A 57 -13.00 6.94 -8.92
C HIS A 57 -11.47 7.02 -8.98
N LEU A 58 -10.79 6.55 -7.95
CA LEU A 58 -9.33 6.58 -7.90
C LEU A 58 -8.73 5.40 -8.64
N LYS A 59 -7.66 5.66 -9.37
CA LYS A 59 -6.90 4.61 -10.03
C LYS A 59 -5.72 4.22 -9.17
N TRP A 60 -5.38 2.94 -9.23
CA TRP A 60 -4.14 2.45 -8.66
C TRP A 60 -3.04 2.58 -9.71
N GLU A 61 -1.93 3.20 -9.33
CA GLU A 61 -0.72 3.20 -10.13
C GLU A 61 0.46 3.21 -9.18
N ALA A 62 1.35 2.24 -9.33
CA ALA A 62 2.53 2.11 -8.49
C ALA A 62 3.67 1.56 -9.33
N VAL A 63 4.90 1.94 -8.97
CA VAL A 63 6.10 1.36 -9.58
C VAL A 63 6.68 0.37 -8.58
N VAL A 64 6.75 -0.90 -8.96
CA VAL A 64 7.30 -1.94 -8.10
C VAL A 64 8.81 -1.79 -8.03
N GLU A 65 9.33 -1.52 -6.84
CA GLU A 65 10.77 -1.29 -6.64
C GLU A 65 11.52 -2.57 -6.34
N LYS A 66 11.11 -3.30 -5.30
CA LYS A 66 11.80 -4.53 -4.86
C LYS A 66 10.82 -5.64 -4.56
N MET A 67 11.21 -6.86 -4.93
CA MET A 67 10.51 -8.09 -4.57
C MET A 67 11.56 -9.10 -4.12
N GLU A 68 11.95 -9.02 -2.85
CA GLU A 68 12.92 -9.95 -2.24
C GLU A 68 12.12 -11.02 -1.48
N PRO A 69 12.03 -12.24 -1.99
CA PRO A 69 11.11 -13.25 -1.45
C PRO A 69 11.19 -13.41 0.05
N GLU A 70 10.01 -13.36 0.67
CA GLU A 70 9.79 -13.54 2.11
C GLU A 70 10.50 -12.51 3.01
N ARG A 71 10.98 -11.41 2.43
CA ARG A 71 11.72 -10.38 3.17
C ARG A 71 11.20 -8.98 2.92
N LEU A 72 11.09 -8.55 1.66
CA LEU A 72 10.77 -7.15 1.34
C LEU A 72 10.02 -7.05 0.02
N PHE A 73 8.86 -6.39 0.08
CA PHE A 73 8.12 -5.95 -1.10
C PHE A 73 7.96 -4.43 -0.98
N SER A 74 8.37 -3.70 -2.01
CA SER A 74 8.26 -2.25 -1.99
C SER A 74 7.82 -1.69 -3.32
N PHE A 75 7.15 -0.53 -3.24
CA PHE A 75 6.71 0.20 -4.42
C PHE A 75 6.62 1.69 -4.09
N THR A 76 6.69 2.52 -5.14
CA THR A 76 6.37 3.93 -5.01
C THR A 76 5.00 4.20 -5.62
N TRP A 77 4.27 5.14 -5.06
CA TRP A 77 3.00 5.56 -5.61
C TRP A 77 2.84 7.08 -5.52
N PRO A 78 2.00 7.66 -6.41
CA PRO A 78 1.83 9.10 -6.43
C PRO A 78 0.84 9.59 -5.39
N HIS A 79 1.01 10.86 -5.01
CA HIS A 79 0.08 11.57 -4.14
C HIS A 79 -0.55 12.70 -4.92
N PRO A 80 -1.78 12.55 -5.42
CA PRO A 80 -2.48 13.64 -6.06
C PRO A 80 -2.82 14.72 -5.04
N LYS A 81 -2.84 15.97 -5.47
CA LYS A 81 -3.13 17.11 -4.60
C LYS A 81 -4.52 17.00 -3.98
N SER A 82 -5.47 16.44 -4.70
CA SER A 82 -6.84 16.25 -4.23
C SER A 82 -7.37 14.88 -4.60
N LEU A 83 -8.14 14.27 -3.71
CA LEU A 83 -8.89 13.05 -3.98
C LEU A 83 -10.34 13.33 -4.32
N ASP A 84 -10.74 14.62 -4.38
CA ASP A 84 -12.08 14.99 -4.84
C ASP A 84 -12.31 14.48 -6.26
N LYS A 85 -13.46 13.85 -6.49
CA LYS A 85 -13.74 13.16 -7.75
C LYS A 85 -13.56 14.04 -8.97
N ALA A 86 -14.11 15.27 -8.94
CA ALA A 86 -14.03 16.18 -10.07
C ALA A 86 -12.62 16.72 -10.28
N GLU A 87 -11.93 17.12 -9.21
CA GLU A 87 -10.58 17.63 -9.29
C GLU A 87 -9.60 16.54 -9.73
N TYR A 88 -9.75 15.31 -9.20
CA TYR A 88 -8.90 14.19 -9.57
C TYR A 88 -9.03 13.86 -11.06
N ALA A 89 -10.27 13.86 -11.58
CA ALA A 89 -10.53 13.51 -12.97
C ALA A 89 -9.94 14.53 -13.97
N LEU A 90 -9.78 15.80 -13.55
CA LEU A 90 -9.25 16.86 -14.40
C LEU A 90 -7.72 16.98 -14.30
N GLY A 91 -7.10 16.33 -13.32
CA GLY A 91 -5.67 16.49 -13.06
C GLY A 91 -4.79 15.64 -13.96
N ASP A 92 -3.60 16.18 -14.28
CA ASP A 92 -2.52 15.41 -14.86
C ASP A 92 -1.66 14.89 -13.71
N HIS A 93 -1.68 13.57 -13.49
CA HIS A 93 -1.01 12.94 -12.36
C HIS A 93 0.41 12.45 -12.68
N SER A 94 0.90 12.72 -13.89
CA SER A 94 2.22 12.24 -14.31
C SER A 94 3.38 12.82 -13.50
N LYS A 95 3.15 13.98 -12.87
CA LYS A 95 4.17 14.67 -12.07
C LYS A 95 3.80 14.75 -10.60
N ASP A 96 2.83 13.97 -10.15
CA ASP A 96 2.50 13.92 -8.73
C ASP A 96 3.71 13.44 -7.93
N PRO A 97 3.95 14.01 -6.75
CA PRO A 97 5.04 13.55 -5.89
C PRO A 97 4.76 12.12 -5.42
N THR A 98 5.82 11.36 -5.18
CA THR A 98 5.69 9.95 -4.78
C THR A 98 6.27 9.73 -3.40
N THR A 99 5.77 8.68 -2.74
CA THR A 99 6.34 8.15 -1.51
C THR A 99 6.68 6.67 -1.73
N LEU A 100 7.52 6.13 -0.85
CA LEU A 100 7.95 4.74 -0.89
C LEU A 100 7.19 3.95 0.17
N VAL A 101 6.54 2.87 -0.25
CA VAL A 101 5.88 1.92 0.64
C VAL A 101 6.72 0.65 0.70
N GLU A 102 6.98 0.17 1.92
CA GLU A 102 7.75 -1.04 2.14
C GLU A 102 7.00 -1.98 3.07
N PHE A 103 6.86 -3.24 2.64
CA PHE A 103 6.37 -4.33 3.48
C PHE A 103 7.56 -5.21 3.81
N ARG A 104 7.96 -5.25 5.08
CA ARG A 104 9.03 -6.12 5.56
C ARG A 104 8.42 -7.26 6.36
N LEU A 105 8.95 -8.45 6.15
CA LEU A 105 8.48 -9.65 6.83
C LEU A 105 9.60 -10.22 7.68
N GLU A 106 9.25 -10.58 8.92
CA GLU A 106 10.17 -11.23 9.85
C GLU A 106 9.49 -12.43 10.48
N LYS A 107 10.18 -13.55 10.51
CA LYS A 107 9.68 -14.76 11.15
C LYS A 107 9.64 -14.58 12.66
N THR A 108 8.54 -14.99 13.30
CA THR A 108 8.41 -14.96 14.76
C THR A 108 8.17 -16.38 15.28
N ALA A 109 8.16 -16.54 16.59
CA ALA A 109 7.90 -17.84 17.22
C ALA A 109 6.51 -18.40 16.89
N THR A 110 5.53 -17.52 16.64
CA THR A 110 4.13 -17.91 16.43
C THR A 110 3.59 -17.57 15.05
N GLY A 111 4.41 -16.98 14.18
CA GLY A 111 3.95 -16.59 12.84
C GLY A 111 4.91 -15.65 12.14
N THR A 112 4.39 -14.53 11.68
CA THR A 112 5.15 -13.55 10.92
C THR A 112 4.85 -12.13 11.40
N LEU A 113 5.87 -11.36 11.66
CA LEU A 113 5.73 -9.91 11.89
C LEU A 113 5.76 -9.21 10.55
N LEU A 114 4.71 -8.47 10.26
CA LEU A 114 4.61 -7.61 9.09
C LEU A 114 4.86 -6.17 9.53
N VAL A 115 5.88 -5.54 8.97
CA VAL A 115 6.21 -4.14 9.24
C VAL A 115 5.97 -3.35 7.96
N LEU A 116 4.99 -2.47 8.01
CA LEU A 116 4.66 -1.56 6.91
C LEU A 116 5.28 -0.20 7.21
N THR A 117 6.01 0.35 6.25
CA THR A 117 6.48 1.73 6.33
C THR A 117 6.11 2.48 5.06
N GLU A 118 5.76 3.75 5.21
CA GLU A 118 5.65 4.67 4.08
C GLU A 118 6.50 5.88 4.41
N SER A 119 7.43 6.23 3.53
CA SER A 119 8.41 7.30 3.74
C SER A 119 8.51 8.20 2.52
N GLY A 120 9.15 9.36 2.70
CA GLY A 120 9.33 10.30 1.60
C GLY A 120 8.25 11.38 1.54
N PHE A 121 7.51 11.61 2.63
CA PHE A 121 6.48 12.65 2.66
C PHE A 121 7.07 14.05 2.49
N ASP A 122 8.36 14.24 2.73
CA ASP A 122 9.05 15.50 2.46
C ASP A 122 9.15 15.81 0.96
N ASN A 123 8.91 14.82 0.09
CA ASN A 123 8.80 15.05 -1.36
C ASN A 123 7.48 15.75 -1.72
N ILE A 124 6.50 15.73 -0.83
CA ILE A 124 5.21 16.35 -1.06
C ILE A 124 5.28 17.84 -0.70
N PRO A 125 4.79 18.74 -1.58
CA PRO A 125 4.77 20.17 -1.25
C PRO A 125 4.12 20.44 0.09
N GLY A 126 4.68 21.43 0.83
CA GLY A 126 4.28 21.70 2.20
C GLY A 126 2.81 22.08 2.38
N ASP A 127 2.18 22.61 1.33
CA ASP A 127 0.79 23.05 1.39
C ASP A 127 -0.22 21.90 1.54
N PHE A 128 0.15 20.68 1.13
CA PHE A 128 -0.72 19.52 1.34
C PHE A 128 -0.01 18.29 1.95
N ARG A 129 1.24 18.45 2.39
CA ARG A 129 2.03 17.37 2.99
C ARG A 129 1.37 16.79 4.24
N LEU A 130 0.95 17.63 5.15
CA LEU A 130 0.34 17.19 6.41
C LEU A 130 -0.97 16.44 6.16
N GLU A 131 -1.78 16.94 5.25
CA GLU A 131 -3.03 16.30 4.86
C GLU A 131 -2.77 14.91 4.26
N ALA A 132 -1.80 14.81 3.35
CA ALA A 132 -1.42 13.54 2.74
C ALA A 132 -0.93 12.54 3.79
N PHE A 133 -0.09 13.00 4.72
CA PHE A 133 0.42 12.15 5.81
C PHE A 133 -0.72 11.61 6.66
N ARG A 134 -1.61 12.48 7.13
CA ARG A 134 -2.74 12.08 7.99
C ARG A 134 -3.69 11.13 7.28
N ARG A 135 -3.96 11.41 6.01
CA ARG A 135 -4.82 10.56 5.19
C ARG A 135 -4.25 9.15 5.08
N ASN A 136 -2.96 9.04 4.78
CA ASN A 136 -2.32 7.74 4.61
C ASN A 136 -2.10 7.03 5.93
N GLU A 137 -1.82 7.75 7.01
CA GLU A 137 -1.73 7.13 8.33
C GLU A 137 -3.04 6.46 8.72
N GLY A 138 -4.16 7.15 8.56
CA GLY A 138 -5.48 6.57 8.79
C GLY A 138 -5.80 5.44 7.84
N GLY A 139 -5.44 5.59 6.58
CA GLY A 139 -5.62 4.55 5.55
C GLY A 139 -4.86 3.28 5.89
N TRP A 140 -3.60 3.40 6.30
CA TRP A 140 -2.81 2.23 6.68
C TRP A 140 -3.33 1.55 7.94
N ALA A 141 -3.85 2.32 8.92
CA ALA A 141 -4.49 1.73 10.08
C ALA A 141 -5.67 0.83 9.67
N GLU A 142 -6.48 1.27 8.71
CA GLU A 142 -7.58 0.47 8.17
C GLU A 142 -7.08 -0.73 7.38
N GLN A 143 -6.03 -0.56 6.58
CA GLN A 143 -5.48 -1.68 5.79
C GLN A 143 -4.87 -2.76 6.67
N MET A 144 -4.28 -2.40 7.81
CA MET A 144 -3.79 -3.40 8.76
C MET A 144 -4.94 -4.23 9.33
N LYS A 145 -6.10 -3.61 9.60
CA LYS A 145 -7.29 -4.34 10.02
C LYS A 145 -7.80 -5.25 8.89
N ASN A 146 -7.75 -4.78 7.65
CA ASN A 146 -8.18 -5.58 6.51
C ASN A 146 -7.35 -6.83 6.33
N ILE A 147 -6.02 -6.73 6.44
CA ILE A 147 -5.17 -7.90 6.29
C ILE A 147 -5.33 -8.86 7.47
N GLU A 148 -5.53 -8.35 8.68
CA GLU A 148 -5.84 -9.20 9.84
C GLU A 148 -7.13 -10.00 9.62
N ARG A 149 -8.18 -9.33 9.14
CA ARG A 149 -9.45 -10.00 8.81
C ARG A 149 -9.28 -11.04 7.71
N TYR A 150 -8.47 -10.73 6.74
CA TYR A 150 -8.19 -11.64 5.63
C TYR A 150 -7.59 -12.96 6.15
N PHE A 151 -6.61 -12.87 7.06
CA PHE A 151 -5.98 -14.05 7.64
C PHE A 151 -6.91 -14.76 8.63
N ALA A 152 -7.71 -14.04 9.39
CA ALA A 152 -8.69 -14.65 10.30
C ALA A 152 -9.74 -15.45 9.53
N LYS A 153 -10.15 -14.95 8.37
CA LYS A 153 -11.13 -15.59 7.50
C LYS A 153 -10.60 -16.86 6.83
N ALA A 154 -9.29 -16.91 6.60
CA ALA A 154 -8.62 -18.04 5.96
C ALA A 154 -8.23 -19.16 6.93
N ALA A 155 -8.40 -18.94 8.22
CA ALA A 155 -8.05 -19.90 9.26
C ALA A 155 -9.05 -21.06 9.32
#